data_2d4cd466b8d877b994507fab861b5b54
#
_entry.id   2d4cd466b8d877b994507fab861b5b54
#
_cell.length_a   1.000
_cell.length_b   1.000
_cell.length_c   1.000
_cell.angle_alpha   90.00
_cell.angle_beta   90.00
_cell.angle_gamma   90.00
#
_symmetry.space_group_name_H-M   'P 1'
#
loop_
_entity.id
_entity.type
_entity.pdbx_description
1 polymer ?
#
loop_
_entity_poly.entity_id
_entity_poly.type
_entity_poly.pdbx_seq_one_letter_code
_entity_poly.pdbx_strand_id
1 'polypeptide(L)'
;AYNEASDLTIHIEKYKERFGSEPERFFGDRIYLNRDNRKILKEKGIEIMGRQLGRPPKDPSQEQLERERIGVSLRNEAEAQFGTGKRIYRANDIRARLPETARCWTAMCYFVKNLAKFMRELCLVLIEIYVRIRHLGAEYVNPSTKFRETSWEEYPFPLCGTQTF
;
A
#
# COMPACT_ATOMS: atom_id res chain seq x y z
N ALA A 1 -5.40 28.62 -14.06
CA ALA A 1 -4.88 27.51 -13.27
C ALA A 1 -5.66 26.25 -13.65
N TYR A 2 -4.97 25.15 -13.89
CA TYR A 2 -5.59 23.87 -14.23
C TYR A 2 -6.35 23.31 -13.01
N ASN A 3 -7.57 22.84 -13.23
CA ASN A 3 -8.40 22.29 -12.16
C ASN A 3 -8.30 20.75 -12.19
N GLU A 4 -7.42 20.18 -11.38
CA GLU A 4 -7.21 18.73 -11.29
C GLU A 4 -8.47 17.96 -10.89
N ALA A 5 -9.43 18.62 -10.21
CA ALA A 5 -10.66 17.96 -9.78
C ALA A 5 -11.52 17.47 -10.96
N SER A 6 -11.41 18.09 -12.14
CA SER A 6 -12.13 17.69 -13.35
C SER A 6 -11.64 16.37 -13.96
N ASP A 7 -10.43 15.93 -13.58
CA ASP A 7 -9.82 14.74 -14.17
C ASP A 7 -10.30 13.41 -13.55
N LEU A 8 -11.12 13.48 -12.51
CA LEU A 8 -11.60 12.27 -11.83
C LEU A 8 -12.24 11.28 -12.81
N THR A 9 -13.10 11.77 -13.71
CA THR A 9 -13.77 10.91 -14.69
C THR A 9 -12.78 10.22 -15.61
N ILE A 10 -11.78 10.96 -16.08
CA ILE A 10 -10.70 10.43 -16.93
C ILE A 10 -9.90 9.35 -16.18
N HIS A 11 -9.64 9.55 -14.89
CA HIS A 11 -8.93 8.57 -14.08
C HIS A 11 -9.73 7.28 -13.89
N ILE A 12 -11.05 7.39 -13.67
CA ILE A 12 -11.94 6.21 -13.56
C ILE A 12 -12.00 5.45 -14.88
N GLU A 13 -12.11 6.16 -16.01
CA GLU A 13 -12.12 5.53 -17.34
C GLU A 13 -10.82 4.79 -17.64
N LYS A 14 -9.67 5.42 -17.40
CA LYS A 14 -8.35 4.77 -17.53
C LYS A 14 -8.18 3.57 -16.61
N TYR A 15 -8.76 3.62 -15.41
CA TYR A 15 -8.76 2.47 -14.51
C TYR A 15 -9.57 1.32 -15.13
N LYS A 16 -10.78 1.62 -15.62
CA LYS A 16 -11.64 0.64 -16.27
C LYS A 16 -11.01 0.02 -17.53
N GLU A 17 -10.35 0.85 -18.36
CA GLU A 17 -9.61 0.35 -19.53
C GLU A 17 -8.49 -0.61 -19.13
N ARG A 18 -7.80 -0.33 -18.03
CA ARG A 18 -6.65 -1.11 -17.60
C ARG A 18 -7.02 -2.41 -16.87
N PHE A 19 -8.07 -2.38 -16.05
CA PHE A 19 -8.44 -3.49 -15.17
C PHE A 19 -9.74 -4.20 -15.56
N GLY A 20 -10.45 -3.70 -16.57
CA GLY A 20 -11.70 -4.27 -17.08
C GLY A 20 -12.94 -4.03 -16.22
N SER A 21 -12.79 -3.40 -15.04
CA SER A 21 -13.87 -3.10 -14.10
C SER A 21 -13.72 -1.70 -13.51
N GLU A 22 -14.81 -1.14 -13.01
CA GLU A 22 -14.76 0.10 -12.24
C GLU A 22 -14.14 -0.15 -10.85
N PRO A 23 -13.45 0.83 -10.24
CA PRO A 23 -12.86 0.66 -8.92
C PRO A 23 -13.98 0.53 -7.87
N GLU A 24 -13.82 -0.37 -6.91
CA GLU A 24 -14.75 -0.51 -5.78
C GLU A 24 -14.64 0.66 -4.80
N ARG A 25 -13.42 1.15 -4.60
CA ARG A 25 -13.10 2.18 -3.61
C ARG A 25 -12.24 3.27 -4.21
N PHE A 26 -12.55 4.50 -3.85
CA PHE A 26 -11.78 5.67 -4.25
C PHE A 26 -11.10 6.33 -3.05
N PHE A 27 -9.79 6.47 -3.14
CA PHE A 27 -8.95 7.20 -2.19
C PHE A 27 -8.39 8.42 -2.91
N GLY A 28 -8.90 9.58 -2.61
CA GLY A 28 -8.45 10.81 -3.25
C GLY A 28 -8.12 11.91 -2.24
N ASP A 29 -7.32 12.87 -2.70
CA ASP A 29 -7.10 14.09 -1.94
C ASP A 29 -8.36 14.97 -1.94
N ARG A 30 -8.42 15.94 -1.04
CA ARG A 30 -9.55 16.86 -0.88
C ARG A 30 -9.95 17.56 -2.18
N ILE A 31 -8.99 17.82 -3.07
CA ILE A 31 -9.21 18.44 -4.37
C ILE A 31 -10.21 17.62 -5.19
N TYR A 32 -10.12 16.29 -5.16
CA TYR A 32 -11.00 15.38 -5.90
C TYR A 32 -12.33 15.13 -5.20
N LEU A 33 -12.47 15.48 -3.92
CA LEU A 33 -13.65 15.18 -3.10
C LEU A 33 -14.64 16.36 -3.06
N ASN A 34 -14.81 17.10 -4.15
CA ASN A 34 -15.82 18.12 -4.31
C ASN A 34 -17.23 17.51 -4.41
N ARG A 35 -18.29 18.33 -4.37
CA ARG A 35 -19.68 17.87 -4.39
C ARG A 35 -20.02 17.13 -5.68
N ASP A 36 -19.56 17.61 -6.83
CA ASP A 36 -19.86 17.06 -8.14
C ASP A 36 -19.19 15.68 -8.32
N ASN A 37 -17.94 15.58 -7.97
CA ASN A 37 -17.20 14.33 -8.02
C ASN A 37 -17.77 13.27 -7.08
N ARG A 38 -18.22 13.66 -5.89
CA ARG A 38 -18.91 12.74 -4.97
C ARG A 38 -20.22 12.22 -5.54
N LYS A 39 -20.94 13.04 -6.29
CA LYS A 39 -22.17 12.62 -6.98
C LYS A 39 -21.84 11.58 -8.06
N ILE A 40 -20.83 11.84 -8.88
CA ILE A 40 -20.35 10.91 -9.93
C ILE A 40 -19.92 9.57 -9.31
N LEU A 41 -19.11 9.60 -8.24
CA LEU A 41 -18.66 8.39 -7.57
C LEU A 41 -19.84 7.58 -7.00
N LYS A 42 -20.81 8.26 -6.40
CA LYS A 42 -22.03 7.61 -5.87
C LYS A 42 -22.88 6.99 -6.98
N GLU A 43 -23.07 7.70 -8.10
CA GLU A 43 -23.81 7.19 -9.27
C GLU A 43 -23.15 5.93 -9.87
N LYS A 44 -21.82 5.86 -9.81
CA LYS A 44 -21.04 4.70 -10.27
C LYS A 44 -20.91 3.58 -9.22
N GLY A 45 -21.48 3.76 -8.03
CA GLY A 45 -21.39 2.80 -6.93
C GLY A 45 -19.99 2.68 -6.30
N ILE A 46 -19.13 3.67 -6.52
CA ILE A 46 -17.75 3.67 -6.02
C ILE A 46 -17.76 4.21 -4.58
N GLU A 47 -17.28 3.41 -3.63
CA GLU A 47 -17.18 3.80 -2.23
C GLU A 47 -16.09 4.87 -2.01
N ILE A 48 -16.44 5.99 -1.42
CA ILE A 48 -15.48 7.04 -1.11
C ILE A 48 -14.87 6.77 0.26
N MET A 49 -13.58 6.48 0.28
CA MET A 49 -12.81 6.30 1.51
C MET A 49 -12.12 7.62 1.86
N GLY A 50 -12.54 8.22 2.95
CA GLY A 50 -11.97 9.47 3.42
C GLY A 50 -12.97 10.28 4.25
N ARG A 51 -12.51 11.44 4.71
CA ARG A 51 -13.31 12.29 5.59
C ARG A 51 -14.57 12.81 4.89
N GLN A 52 -15.68 12.70 5.55
CA GLN A 52 -16.96 13.23 5.07
C GLN A 52 -16.90 14.76 4.92
N LEU A 53 -17.74 15.30 4.01
CA LEU A 53 -17.93 16.76 3.87
C LEU A 53 -18.76 17.27 5.04
N GLY A 54 -18.34 18.42 5.56
CA GLY A 54 -19.09 19.11 6.63
C GLY A 54 -18.50 18.89 8.02
N ARG A 55 -19.29 19.23 9.03
CA ARG A 55 -18.93 19.05 10.43
C ARG A 55 -19.01 17.56 10.79
N PRO A 56 -17.99 16.99 11.41
CA PRO A 56 -18.05 15.60 11.84
C PRO A 56 -19.22 15.41 12.84
N PRO A 57 -19.90 14.27 12.80
CA PRO A 57 -20.93 13.96 13.79
C PRO A 57 -20.33 13.98 15.20
N LYS A 58 -21.14 14.38 16.20
CA LYS A 58 -20.70 14.42 17.61
C LYS A 58 -20.34 13.02 18.13
N ASP A 59 -21.10 12.01 17.70
CA ASP A 59 -20.90 10.62 18.06
C ASP A 59 -20.80 9.77 16.79
N PRO A 60 -19.58 9.62 16.23
CA PRO A 60 -19.38 8.77 15.05
C PRO A 60 -19.58 7.30 15.41
N SER A 61 -20.22 6.53 14.53
CA SER A 61 -20.33 5.09 14.72
C SER A 61 -18.95 4.42 14.67
N GLN A 62 -18.81 3.27 15.31
CA GLN A 62 -17.58 2.46 15.28
C GLN A 62 -17.14 2.16 13.84
N GLU A 63 -18.10 1.84 12.97
CA GLU A 63 -17.83 1.59 11.56
C GLU A 63 -17.28 2.81 10.80
N GLN A 64 -17.77 4.02 11.13
CA GLN A 64 -17.29 5.26 10.54
C GLN A 64 -15.84 5.54 10.95
N LEU A 65 -15.52 5.33 12.24
CA LEU A 65 -14.17 5.48 12.76
C LEU A 65 -13.18 4.49 12.10
N GLU A 66 -13.60 3.24 11.94
CA GLU A 66 -12.78 2.21 11.30
C GLU A 66 -12.55 2.53 9.81
N ARG A 67 -13.57 2.97 9.08
CA ARG A 67 -13.44 3.41 7.69
C ARG A 67 -12.49 4.61 7.54
N GLU A 68 -12.59 5.60 8.40
CA GLU A 68 -11.68 6.74 8.41
C GLU A 68 -10.25 6.30 8.70
N ARG A 69 -10.05 5.41 9.67
CA ARG A 69 -8.73 4.86 10.04
C ARG A 69 -8.10 4.11 8.86
N ILE A 70 -8.86 3.23 8.20
CA ILE A 70 -8.39 2.51 7.00
C ILE A 70 -8.05 3.50 5.90
N GLY A 71 -8.90 4.49 5.64
CA GLY A 71 -8.66 5.52 4.63
C GLY A 71 -7.37 6.33 4.87
N VAL A 72 -7.13 6.72 6.12
CA VAL A 72 -5.89 7.42 6.52
C VAL A 72 -4.67 6.51 6.36
N SER A 73 -4.76 5.26 6.78
CA SER A 73 -3.66 4.29 6.66
C SER A 73 -3.25 4.07 5.21
N LEU A 74 -4.22 3.84 4.32
CA LEU A 74 -3.94 3.63 2.89
C LEU A 74 -3.39 4.88 2.20
N ARG A 75 -3.86 6.05 2.60
CA ARG A 75 -3.29 7.31 2.11
C ARG A 75 -1.85 7.48 2.54
N ASN A 76 -1.54 7.25 3.81
CA ASN A 76 -0.17 7.33 4.33
C ASN A 76 0.75 6.32 3.63
N GLU A 77 0.26 5.12 3.33
CA GLU A 77 1.00 4.13 2.55
C GLU A 77 1.30 4.64 1.14
N ALA A 78 0.32 5.20 0.44
CA ALA A 78 0.52 5.77 -0.89
C ALA A 78 1.55 6.93 -0.85
N GLU A 79 1.44 7.85 0.12
CA GLU A 79 2.38 8.95 0.31
C GLU A 79 3.79 8.44 0.60
N ALA A 80 3.94 7.42 1.44
CA ALA A 80 5.22 6.77 1.73
C ALA A 80 5.83 6.13 0.48
N GLN A 81 4.99 5.49 -0.37
CA GLN A 81 5.43 4.92 -1.64
C GLN A 81 5.94 5.99 -2.61
N PHE A 82 5.25 7.13 -2.71
CA PHE A 82 5.71 8.26 -3.52
C PHE A 82 6.97 8.90 -2.93
N GLY A 83 7.02 9.09 -1.61
CA GLY A 83 8.18 9.61 -0.91
C GLY A 83 9.43 8.76 -1.13
N THR A 84 9.29 7.45 -1.08
CA THR A 84 10.37 6.49 -1.37
C THR A 84 10.81 6.59 -2.83
N GLY A 85 9.87 6.62 -3.78
CA GLY A 85 10.15 6.81 -5.20
C GLY A 85 10.95 8.08 -5.48
N LYS A 86 10.58 9.18 -4.86
CA LYS A 86 11.25 10.47 -5.02
C LYS A 86 12.66 10.50 -4.39
N ARG A 87 12.80 10.03 -3.15
CA ARG A 87 14.04 10.18 -2.38
C ARG A 87 15.08 9.12 -2.69
N ILE A 88 14.69 7.85 -2.76
CA ILE A 88 15.60 6.73 -2.97
C ILE A 88 15.83 6.47 -4.45
N TYR A 89 14.76 6.46 -5.24
CA TYR A 89 14.82 6.11 -6.65
C TYR A 89 14.88 7.32 -7.58
N ARG A 90 15.01 8.54 -7.04
CA ARG A 90 15.20 9.80 -7.79
C ARG A 90 14.12 10.09 -8.83
N ALA A 91 12.88 9.69 -8.57
CA ALA A 91 11.77 9.94 -9.49
C ALA A 91 11.44 11.44 -9.67
N ASN A 92 11.97 12.33 -8.80
CA ASN A 92 11.86 13.78 -8.89
C ASN A 92 13.08 14.47 -9.52
N ASP A 93 14.19 13.74 -9.74
CA ASP A 93 15.43 14.27 -10.35
C ASP A 93 15.44 13.94 -11.84
N ILE A 94 14.41 14.42 -12.57
CA ILE A 94 14.23 14.14 -14.00
C ILE A 94 15.19 15.01 -14.79
N ARG A 95 16.22 14.41 -15.38
CA ARG A 95 17.20 15.10 -16.23
C ARG A 95 16.81 15.12 -17.71
N ALA A 96 15.75 14.40 -18.06
CA ALA A 96 15.25 14.33 -19.42
C ALA A 96 14.50 15.62 -19.78
N ARG A 97 14.78 16.18 -20.97
CA ARG A 97 14.18 17.43 -21.46
C ARG A 97 12.90 17.22 -22.26
N LEU A 98 12.76 16.05 -22.90
CA LEU A 98 11.57 15.73 -23.69
C LEU A 98 10.50 15.05 -22.82
N PRO A 99 9.21 15.34 -23.03
CA PRO A 99 8.13 14.74 -22.25
C PRO A 99 8.13 13.22 -22.25
N GLU A 100 8.44 12.59 -23.37
CA GLU A 100 8.47 11.14 -23.51
C GLU A 100 9.63 10.52 -22.71
N THR A 101 10.82 11.08 -22.81
CA THR A 101 11.97 10.62 -22.03
C THR A 101 11.82 10.88 -20.56
N ALA A 102 11.13 11.94 -20.16
CA ALA A 102 10.77 12.23 -18.76
C ALA A 102 9.80 11.17 -18.21
N ARG A 103 8.80 10.76 -19.00
CA ARG A 103 7.90 9.66 -18.65
C ARG A 103 8.65 8.33 -18.51
N CYS A 104 9.53 8.02 -19.46
CA CYS A 104 10.38 6.82 -19.37
C CYS A 104 11.26 6.84 -18.13
N TRP A 105 11.86 7.97 -17.79
CA TRP A 105 12.67 8.12 -16.58
C TRP A 105 11.85 7.77 -15.33
N THR A 106 10.68 8.39 -15.19
CA THR A 106 9.78 8.14 -14.04
C THR A 106 9.34 6.69 -13.99
N ALA A 107 8.94 6.11 -15.14
CA ALA A 107 8.54 4.71 -15.23
C ALA A 107 9.66 3.75 -14.81
N MET A 108 10.90 4.01 -15.23
CA MET A 108 12.08 3.21 -14.85
C MET A 108 12.37 3.32 -13.34
N CYS A 109 12.24 4.50 -12.74
CA CYS A 109 12.42 4.67 -11.28
C CYS A 109 11.43 3.80 -10.49
N TYR A 110 10.16 3.78 -10.88
CA TYR A 110 9.16 2.95 -10.23
C TYR A 110 9.29 1.46 -10.58
N PHE A 111 9.74 1.13 -11.79
CA PHE A 111 10.06 -0.25 -12.15
C PHE A 111 11.17 -0.82 -11.26
N VAL A 112 12.29 -0.10 -11.12
CA VAL A 112 13.40 -0.52 -10.25
C VAL A 112 12.96 -0.63 -8.80
N LYS A 113 12.13 0.30 -8.32
CA LYS A 113 11.55 0.24 -6.98
C LYS A 113 10.74 -1.05 -6.77
N ASN A 114 9.87 -1.39 -7.72
CA ASN A 114 9.03 -2.57 -7.63
C ASN A 114 9.86 -3.85 -7.74
N LEU A 115 10.87 -3.86 -8.61
CA LEU A 115 11.82 -4.96 -8.74
C LEU A 115 12.59 -5.18 -7.43
N ALA A 116 13.08 -4.11 -6.80
CA ALA A 116 13.78 -4.20 -5.53
C ALA A 116 12.88 -4.74 -4.40
N LYS A 117 11.58 -4.36 -4.39
CA LYS A 117 10.60 -4.92 -3.48
C LYS A 117 10.41 -6.42 -3.73
N PHE A 118 10.19 -6.81 -4.97
CA PHE A 118 10.01 -8.20 -5.37
C PHE A 118 11.22 -9.07 -4.98
N MET A 119 12.43 -8.60 -5.28
CA MET A 119 13.67 -9.32 -4.91
C MET A 119 13.79 -9.51 -3.40
N ARG A 120 13.40 -8.53 -2.61
CA ARG A 120 13.42 -8.64 -1.13
C ARG A 120 12.41 -9.68 -0.64
N GLU A 121 11.20 -9.66 -1.16
CA GLU A 121 10.17 -10.64 -0.82
C GLU A 121 10.60 -12.06 -1.22
N LEU A 122 11.17 -12.22 -2.41
CA LEU A 122 11.71 -13.49 -2.87
C LEU A 122 12.84 -14.01 -1.95
N CYS A 123 13.77 -13.15 -1.55
CA CYS A 123 14.84 -13.51 -0.62
C CYS A 123 14.28 -13.99 0.73
N LEU A 124 13.25 -13.32 1.26
CA LEU A 124 12.61 -13.72 2.51
C LEU A 124 11.97 -15.11 2.39
N VAL A 125 11.26 -15.38 1.31
CA VAL A 125 10.67 -16.70 1.04
C VAL A 125 11.76 -17.79 0.93
N LEU A 126 12.85 -17.51 0.23
CA LEU A 126 13.96 -18.45 0.09
C LEU A 126 14.64 -18.74 1.44
N ILE A 127 14.81 -17.73 2.28
CA ILE A 127 15.34 -17.87 3.64
C ILE A 127 14.40 -18.76 4.47
N GLU A 128 13.09 -18.52 4.41
CA GLU A 128 12.10 -19.33 5.13
C GLU A 128 12.14 -20.78 4.69
N ILE A 129 12.18 -21.05 3.38
CA ILE A 129 12.32 -22.40 2.83
C ILE A 129 13.61 -23.04 3.31
N TYR A 130 14.74 -22.33 3.26
CA TYR A 130 16.03 -22.84 3.72
C TYR A 130 15.99 -23.22 5.21
N VAL A 131 15.41 -22.37 6.05
CA VAL A 131 15.26 -22.64 7.49
C VAL A 131 14.40 -23.87 7.72
N ARG A 132 13.28 -24.01 7.00
CA ARG A 132 12.42 -25.21 7.11
C ARG A 132 13.14 -26.48 6.70
N ILE A 133 13.88 -26.47 5.60
CA ILE A 133 14.67 -27.64 5.13
C ILE A 133 15.72 -27.99 6.17
N ARG A 134 16.40 -27.02 6.75
CA ARG A 134 17.41 -27.23 7.78
C ARG A 134 16.81 -27.84 9.05
N HIS A 135 15.63 -27.41 9.48
CA HIS A 135 14.92 -28.01 10.61
C HIS A 135 14.53 -29.45 10.34
N LEU A 136 13.95 -29.75 9.18
CA LEU A 136 13.62 -31.12 8.78
C LEU A 136 14.87 -32.02 8.72
N GLY A 137 16.00 -31.53 8.23
CA GLY A 137 17.26 -32.23 8.21
C GLY A 137 17.81 -32.50 9.62
N ALA A 138 17.64 -31.56 10.55
CA ALA A 138 18.07 -31.74 11.94
C ALA A 138 17.23 -32.79 12.69
N GLU A 139 15.94 -32.89 12.40
CA GLU A 139 15.06 -33.94 12.95
C GLU A 139 15.43 -35.34 12.40
N TYR A 140 15.91 -35.44 11.17
CA TYR A 140 16.31 -36.70 10.54
C TYR A 140 17.66 -37.21 11.05
N VAL A 141 18.57 -36.32 11.44
CA VAL A 141 19.93 -36.69 11.93
C VAL A 141 19.95 -37.05 13.43
N ASN A 142 18.91 -36.66 14.20
CA ASN A 142 18.88 -36.97 15.64
C ASN A 142 17.54 -37.59 16.09
N PRO A 143 17.25 -38.86 15.76
CA PRO A 143 16.04 -39.54 16.23
C PRO A 143 16.01 -39.80 17.74
N SER A 144 17.13 -39.63 18.46
CA SER A 144 17.26 -39.93 19.89
C SER A 144 16.93 -38.76 20.83
N THR A 145 16.59 -37.59 20.35
CA THR A 145 16.16 -36.45 21.19
C THR A 145 14.65 -36.30 21.32
N LYS A 146 13.88 -37.31 20.94
CA LYS A 146 12.41 -37.33 21.08
C LYS A 146 11.92 -37.47 22.52
N PHE A 147 12.79 -37.29 23.53
CA PHE A 147 12.43 -37.40 24.93
C PHE A 147 12.97 -36.21 25.74
N ARG A 148 12.40 -35.05 25.52
CA ARG A 148 12.27 -34.01 26.55
C ARG A 148 11.25 -32.97 26.06
N GLU A 149 9.99 -33.29 26.24
CA GLU A 149 8.96 -32.24 26.37
C GLU A 149 9.29 -31.45 27.63
N THR A 150 9.99 -30.37 27.48
CA THR A 150 10.00 -29.29 28.46
C THR A 150 9.25 -28.15 27.85
N SER A 151 8.08 -27.89 28.43
CA SER A 151 7.23 -26.74 28.33
C SER A 151 7.98 -25.46 27.94
N TRP A 152 7.83 -25.05 26.67
CA TRP A 152 8.14 -23.70 26.20
C TRP A 152 6.85 -22.88 26.13
N GLU A 153 6.02 -22.99 27.18
CA GLU A 153 5.08 -21.94 27.53
C GLU A 153 5.88 -20.83 28.19
N GLU A 154 5.66 -19.61 27.73
CA GLU A 154 6.20 -18.35 28.23
C GLU A 154 7.53 -17.85 27.66
N TYR A 155 7.50 -17.46 26.36
CA TYR A 155 8.21 -16.24 25.95
C TYR A 155 7.33 -15.47 24.96
N PRO A 156 6.61 -14.44 25.42
CA PRO A 156 5.98 -13.50 24.50
C PRO A 156 7.10 -12.71 23.81
N PHE A 157 7.29 -12.93 22.52
CA PHE A 157 8.09 -12.00 21.71
C PHE A 157 7.49 -10.62 21.82
N PRO A 158 8.21 -9.61 22.29
CA PRO A 158 7.75 -8.26 22.21
C PRO A 158 7.69 -7.89 20.73
N LEU A 159 6.48 -7.67 20.25
CA LEU A 159 6.24 -7.00 18.97
C LEU A 159 7.07 -5.72 18.98
N CYS A 160 7.99 -5.64 18.03
CA CYS A 160 8.86 -4.51 17.82
C CYS A 160 8.00 -3.25 17.71
N GLY A 161 8.07 -2.42 18.75
CA GLY A 161 7.32 -1.19 18.83
C GLY A 161 7.68 -0.27 17.67
N THR A 162 6.67 0.18 17.00
CA THR A 162 6.69 1.34 16.13
C THR A 162 7.25 2.52 16.92
N GLN A 163 8.53 2.83 16.74
CA GLN A 163 9.06 4.13 17.14
C GLN A 163 8.65 5.15 16.08
N THR A 164 7.71 5.97 16.46
CA THR A 164 7.41 7.26 15.85
C THR A 164 8.57 8.21 16.08
N PHE A 165 9.14 8.73 15.02
CA PHE A 165 9.78 10.04 14.93
C PHE A 165 9.14 10.82 13.79
#